data_7e405dcca570a614c58a3a88c5972f3b
#
_entry.id   7e405dcca570a614c58a3a88c5972f3b
#
_cell.length_a   1.000
_cell.length_b   1.000
_cell.length_c   1.000
_cell.angle_alpha   90.00
_cell.angle_beta   90.00
_cell.angle_gamma   90.00
#
_symmetry.space_group_name_H-M   'P 1'
#
loop_
_entity.id
_entity.type
_entity.pdbx_description
1 polymer ?
#
loop_
_entity_poly.entity_id
_entity_poly.type
_entity_poly.pdbx_seq_one_letter_code
_entity_poly.pdbx_strand_id
1 'polypeptide(L)'
;MRSILFAALLVAVAGDSSAQIVESVGNRALGMGGAFVAVAADSTATWWNPAGLATGPFSDMTVGRAVTDLRGSLPARRDRVSWFAATAPAVGFSYYRLRITDIRGFGPTGQPSVNREDTRAGVSVRSFSASELGLTVVQSILPGIHAGATLKYVRGTVRNGADDALRPPGELLDSGEALEGGDAESRFDLDAGLIGAFGPVRIGAVMRNVREPEFAGGAFTLPRQTRVGAAIDVEKAGGTPLILAVDADVRTYATGTGDRRVIAAGAEQWLFKKRFGIRGGARFNRVGAQERATTAGASLGLRNGLFIEGHAVRGGSAAERGWGLGARVSF
;
A
#
# COMPACT_ATOMS: atom_id res chain seq x y z
N MET A 1 -20.91 8.59 60.43
CA MET A 1 -21.41 8.30 59.07
C MET A 1 -20.23 8.48 58.13
N ARG A 2 -19.59 7.42 57.68
CA ARG A 2 -18.42 7.42 56.77
C ARG A 2 -18.88 6.94 55.41
N SER A 3 -18.89 7.84 54.43
CA SER A 3 -19.22 7.53 53.04
C SER A 3 -17.97 6.96 52.38
N ILE A 4 -18.05 5.70 51.97
CA ILE A 4 -17.02 5.00 51.16
C ILE A 4 -17.32 5.30 49.71
N LEU A 5 -16.46 6.10 49.05
CA LEU A 5 -16.46 6.25 47.61
C LEU A 5 -15.80 5.00 47.00
N PHE A 6 -16.58 4.22 46.24
CA PHE A 6 -16.07 3.19 45.36
C PHE A 6 -15.62 3.85 44.03
N ALA A 7 -14.31 4.01 43.85
CA ALA A 7 -13.76 4.37 42.56
C ALA A 7 -13.67 3.09 41.72
N ALA A 8 -14.56 2.95 40.77
CA ALA A 8 -14.48 1.91 39.74
C ALA A 8 -13.32 2.25 38.76
N LEU A 9 -12.23 1.52 38.87
CA LEU A 9 -11.09 1.57 37.95
C LEU A 9 -11.52 0.86 36.65
N LEU A 10 -11.94 1.64 35.65
CA LEU A 10 -12.12 1.16 34.28
C LEU A 10 -10.73 0.86 33.70
N VAL A 11 -10.31 -0.38 33.76
CA VAL A 11 -9.19 -0.87 32.97
C VAL A 11 -9.64 -0.92 31.51
N ALA A 12 -9.36 0.12 30.75
CA ALA A 12 -9.45 0.09 29.32
C ALA A 12 -8.41 -0.93 28.82
N VAL A 13 -8.87 -2.10 28.43
CA VAL A 13 -8.08 -3.04 27.62
C VAL A 13 -7.86 -2.32 26.30
N ALA A 14 -6.71 -1.66 26.15
CA ALA A 14 -6.24 -1.18 24.87
C ALA A 14 -5.99 -2.41 23.99
N GLY A 15 -6.99 -2.78 23.21
CA GLY A 15 -6.79 -3.76 22.14
C GLY A 15 -5.72 -3.20 21.22
N ASP A 16 -4.69 -4.00 20.91
CA ASP A 16 -3.62 -3.64 19.99
C ASP A 16 -4.25 -3.37 18.61
N SER A 17 -4.60 -2.11 18.36
CA SER A 17 -5.03 -1.61 17.04
C SER A 17 -3.82 -1.66 16.12
N SER A 18 -3.75 -2.67 15.27
CA SER A 18 -2.65 -2.77 14.32
C SER A 18 -3.02 -2.02 13.04
N ALA A 19 -2.31 -0.93 12.81
CA ALA A 19 -2.36 -0.19 11.57
C ALA A 19 -1.89 -1.05 10.39
N GLN A 20 -2.62 -1.04 9.28
CA GLN A 20 -2.30 -1.83 8.09
C GLN A 20 -1.98 -0.94 6.91
N ILE A 21 -0.71 -0.89 6.53
CA ILE A 21 -0.25 -0.13 5.37
C ILE A 21 -0.32 -1.01 4.13
N VAL A 22 -1.02 -0.55 3.09
CA VAL A 22 -1.11 -1.20 1.78
C VAL A 22 -0.32 -0.38 0.76
N GLU A 23 0.66 -0.99 0.11
CA GLU A 23 1.48 -0.36 -0.93
C GLU A 23 1.63 -1.29 -2.15
N SER A 24 0.56 -1.97 -2.52
CA SER A 24 0.61 -3.00 -3.57
C SER A 24 -0.20 -2.62 -4.81
N VAL A 25 -0.30 -1.32 -5.15
CA VAL A 25 -1.05 -0.80 -6.30
C VAL A 25 -0.11 -0.26 -7.37
N GLY A 26 -0.39 -0.63 -8.64
CA GLY A 26 0.28 -0.06 -9.81
C GLY A 26 1.65 -0.67 -10.11
N ASN A 27 1.77 -1.32 -11.26
CA ASN A 27 3.01 -1.99 -11.67
C ASN A 27 4.17 -1.01 -11.84
N ARG A 28 3.88 0.20 -12.29
CA ARG A 28 4.88 1.25 -12.48
C ARG A 28 5.47 1.69 -11.14
N ALA A 29 4.62 2.00 -10.16
CA ALA A 29 5.03 2.42 -8.83
C ALA A 29 5.83 1.32 -8.11
N LEU A 30 5.34 0.08 -8.16
CA LEU A 30 5.96 -1.05 -7.48
C LEU A 30 7.28 -1.45 -8.13
N GLY A 31 7.41 -1.33 -9.45
CA GLY A 31 8.67 -1.50 -10.16
C GLY A 31 9.75 -0.48 -9.77
N MET A 32 9.34 0.70 -9.29
CA MET A 32 10.21 1.78 -8.78
C MET A 32 10.39 1.72 -7.25
N GLY A 33 10.12 0.59 -6.60
CA GLY A 33 10.27 0.45 -5.14
C GLY A 33 9.22 1.19 -4.32
N GLY A 34 8.20 1.77 -4.94
CA GLY A 34 7.22 2.65 -4.30
C GLY A 34 7.67 4.12 -4.21
N ALA A 35 8.75 4.51 -4.88
CA ALA A 35 9.16 5.91 -5.04
C ALA A 35 8.32 6.57 -6.15
N PHE A 36 7.11 7.00 -5.83
CA PHE A 36 6.14 7.39 -6.85
C PHE A 36 5.35 8.67 -6.54
N VAL A 37 5.44 9.24 -5.34
CA VAL A 37 4.66 10.42 -4.91
C VAL A 37 4.88 11.64 -5.80
N ALA A 38 6.13 11.88 -6.25
CA ALA A 38 6.46 13.01 -7.11
C ALA A 38 6.32 12.70 -8.62
N VAL A 39 6.17 11.42 -9.01
CA VAL A 39 6.13 10.97 -10.42
C VAL A 39 4.82 10.30 -10.82
N ALA A 40 3.87 10.21 -9.90
CA ALA A 40 2.54 9.69 -10.16
C ALA A 40 1.86 10.51 -11.26
N ALA A 41 1.77 9.96 -12.46
CA ALA A 41 1.25 10.66 -13.63
C ALA A 41 0.33 9.78 -14.49
N ASP A 42 0.09 8.55 -14.09
CA ASP A 42 -0.89 7.64 -14.70
C ASP A 42 -2.14 7.51 -13.83
N SER A 43 -3.12 6.73 -14.24
CA SER A 43 -4.37 6.56 -13.48
C SER A 43 -4.18 5.99 -12.06
N THR A 44 -3.05 5.34 -11.75
CA THR A 44 -2.74 4.93 -10.38
C THR A 44 -2.36 6.10 -9.46
N ALA A 45 -2.21 7.33 -9.99
CA ALA A 45 -2.08 8.54 -9.18
C ALA A 45 -3.29 8.73 -8.24
N THR A 46 -4.48 8.23 -8.59
CA THR A 46 -5.65 8.19 -7.69
C THR A 46 -5.35 7.47 -6.36
N TRP A 47 -4.33 6.60 -6.33
CA TRP A 47 -3.83 5.92 -5.14
C TRP A 47 -2.58 6.58 -4.56
N TRP A 48 -1.58 6.91 -5.40
CA TRP A 48 -0.25 7.32 -4.94
C TRP A 48 -0.15 8.81 -4.61
N ASN A 49 -0.75 9.67 -5.43
CA ASN A 49 -0.84 11.10 -5.21
C ASN A 49 -1.88 11.72 -6.16
N PRO A 50 -3.08 12.04 -5.67
CA PRO A 50 -4.16 12.56 -6.50
C PRO A 50 -3.77 13.77 -7.37
N ALA A 51 -2.89 14.65 -6.88
CA ALA A 51 -2.41 15.81 -7.64
C ALA A 51 -1.64 15.42 -8.91
N GLY A 52 -1.13 14.19 -8.97
CA GLY A 52 -0.36 13.69 -10.09
C GLY A 52 -1.13 13.58 -11.39
N LEU A 53 -2.45 13.46 -11.34
CA LEU A 53 -3.29 13.44 -12.54
C LEU A 53 -3.11 14.70 -13.41
N ALA A 54 -2.80 15.84 -12.80
CA ALA A 54 -2.55 17.08 -13.54
C ALA A 54 -1.27 17.03 -14.42
N THR A 55 -0.36 16.10 -14.15
CA THR A 55 0.91 15.97 -14.87
C THR A 55 0.95 14.80 -15.85
N GLY A 56 -0.14 14.05 -15.90
CA GLY A 56 -0.31 12.85 -16.72
C GLY A 56 -0.82 13.10 -18.13
N PRO A 57 -1.11 12.04 -18.88
CA PRO A 57 -1.74 12.10 -20.19
C PRO A 57 -3.18 12.64 -20.08
N PHE A 58 -3.76 13.01 -21.21
CA PHE A 58 -5.13 13.52 -21.25
C PHE A 58 -6.15 12.50 -20.73
N SER A 59 -5.99 11.23 -21.10
CA SER A 59 -6.77 10.11 -20.59
C SER A 59 -5.85 8.94 -20.31
N ASP A 60 -6.06 8.26 -19.22
CA ASP A 60 -5.31 7.06 -18.85
C ASP A 60 -6.23 6.07 -18.15
N MET A 61 -6.07 4.80 -18.47
CA MET A 61 -6.81 3.71 -17.85
C MET A 61 -5.86 2.56 -17.54
N THR A 62 -5.94 2.02 -16.35
CA THR A 62 -5.16 0.84 -15.94
C THR A 62 -6.01 -0.19 -15.25
N VAL A 63 -5.68 -1.45 -15.51
CA VAL A 63 -6.20 -2.60 -14.80
C VAL A 63 -5.03 -3.51 -14.43
N GLY A 64 -5.07 -4.10 -13.24
CA GLY A 64 -4.01 -5.02 -12.86
C GLY A 64 -4.25 -5.73 -11.55
N ARG A 65 -3.29 -6.60 -11.25
CA ARG A 65 -3.26 -7.38 -10.02
C ARG A 65 -1.84 -7.52 -9.51
N ALA A 66 -1.68 -7.45 -8.19
CA ALA A 66 -0.41 -7.72 -7.52
C ALA A 66 -0.61 -8.62 -6.31
N VAL A 67 0.43 -9.36 -5.98
CA VAL A 67 0.53 -10.18 -4.77
C VAL A 67 1.89 -9.92 -4.15
N THR A 68 1.91 -9.69 -2.85
CA THR A 68 3.16 -9.58 -2.07
C THR A 68 3.04 -10.43 -0.83
N ASP A 69 3.97 -11.35 -0.65
CA ASP A 69 4.06 -12.26 0.48
C ASP A 69 5.26 -11.87 1.35
N LEU A 70 5.04 -11.82 2.66
CA LEU A 70 6.06 -11.81 3.71
C LEU A 70 5.89 -13.11 4.49
N ARG A 71 6.69 -14.15 4.19
CA ARG A 71 6.46 -15.52 4.67
C ARG A 71 7.70 -16.27 5.17
N GLY A 72 8.79 -15.57 5.42
CA GLY A 72 10.04 -16.21 5.89
C GLY A 72 9.96 -16.73 7.33
N SER A 73 9.16 -16.11 8.17
CA SER A 73 8.92 -16.46 9.58
C SER A 73 7.58 -15.85 10.03
N LEU A 74 7.15 -16.17 11.24
CA LEU A 74 6.05 -15.45 11.89
C LEU A 74 6.58 -14.15 12.54
N PRO A 75 5.85 -13.04 12.46
CA PRO A 75 4.56 -12.88 11.80
C PRO A 75 4.67 -12.95 10.27
N ALA A 76 3.68 -13.58 9.63
CA ALA A 76 3.59 -13.69 8.17
C ALA A 76 2.45 -12.83 7.64
N ARG A 77 2.59 -12.34 6.40
CA ARG A 77 1.57 -11.50 5.76
C ARG A 77 1.50 -11.75 4.27
N ARG A 78 0.29 -11.66 3.72
CA ARG A 78 0.04 -11.63 2.28
C ARG A 78 -0.88 -10.48 1.94
N ASP A 79 -0.45 -9.66 1.00
CA ASP A 79 -1.26 -8.60 0.39
C ASP A 79 -1.62 -9.02 -1.04
N ARG A 80 -2.91 -9.05 -1.35
CA ARG A 80 -3.43 -9.19 -2.72
C ARG A 80 -4.22 -7.95 -3.07
N VAL A 81 -3.90 -7.35 -4.20
CA VAL A 81 -4.59 -6.18 -4.70
C VAL A 81 -4.95 -6.39 -6.16
N SER A 82 -6.17 -6.05 -6.51
CA SER A 82 -6.59 -5.88 -7.90
C SER A 82 -7.13 -4.47 -8.05
N TRP A 83 -6.87 -3.85 -9.18
CA TRP A 83 -7.27 -2.47 -9.41
C TRP A 83 -7.80 -2.23 -10.81
N PHE A 84 -8.69 -1.29 -10.88
CA PHE A 84 -9.08 -0.57 -12.07
C PHE A 84 -9.04 0.92 -11.75
N ALA A 85 -8.42 1.72 -12.60
CA ALA A 85 -8.47 3.17 -12.49
C ALA A 85 -8.54 3.79 -13.88
N ALA A 86 -9.31 4.85 -14.00
CA ALA A 86 -9.48 5.62 -15.23
C ALA A 86 -9.46 7.10 -14.91
N THR A 87 -8.81 7.88 -15.76
CA THR A 87 -8.67 9.33 -15.59
C THR A 87 -8.96 10.07 -16.88
N ALA A 88 -9.53 11.23 -16.72
CA ALA A 88 -9.75 12.24 -17.76
C ALA A 88 -9.33 13.60 -17.18
N PRO A 89 -9.28 14.69 -17.96
CA PRO A 89 -8.91 16.01 -17.45
C PRO A 89 -9.69 16.38 -16.19
N ALA A 90 -8.97 16.74 -15.14
CA ALA A 90 -9.44 17.15 -13.82
C ALA A 90 -10.15 16.08 -12.97
N VAL A 91 -10.44 14.89 -13.49
CA VAL A 91 -11.16 13.86 -12.74
C VAL A 91 -10.52 12.47 -12.88
N GLY A 92 -10.67 11.66 -11.84
CA GLY A 92 -10.26 10.26 -11.84
C GLY A 92 -11.29 9.38 -11.13
N PHE A 93 -11.45 8.19 -11.63
CA PHE A 93 -12.26 7.15 -11.02
C PHE A 93 -11.36 5.96 -10.71
N SER A 94 -11.55 5.32 -9.54
CA SER A 94 -10.79 4.15 -9.17
C SER A 94 -11.63 3.14 -8.42
N TYR A 95 -11.31 1.87 -8.64
CA TYR A 95 -11.83 0.74 -7.89
C TYR A 95 -10.68 -0.18 -7.50
N TYR A 96 -10.44 -0.31 -6.18
CA TYR A 96 -9.41 -1.17 -5.62
C TYR A 96 -10.07 -2.27 -4.80
N ARG A 97 -9.61 -3.50 -5.02
CA ARG A 97 -9.98 -4.64 -4.18
C ARG A 97 -8.74 -5.13 -3.46
N LEU A 98 -8.76 -4.98 -2.16
CA LEU A 98 -7.66 -5.30 -1.26
C LEU A 98 -7.99 -6.56 -0.47
N ARG A 99 -7.02 -7.45 -0.29
CA ARG A 99 -7.08 -8.52 0.70
C ARG A 99 -5.74 -8.58 1.42
N ILE A 100 -5.80 -8.49 2.73
CA ILE A 100 -4.64 -8.56 3.62
C ILE A 100 -4.86 -9.74 4.55
N THR A 101 -3.92 -10.67 4.56
CA THR A 101 -3.95 -11.82 5.48
C THR A 101 -2.72 -11.74 6.36
N ASP A 102 -2.94 -11.67 7.67
CA ASP A 102 -1.90 -11.61 8.70
C ASP A 102 -1.94 -12.87 9.57
N ILE A 103 -0.79 -13.47 9.80
CA ILE A 103 -0.60 -14.60 10.72
C ILE A 103 0.31 -14.13 11.85
N ARG A 104 -0.14 -14.30 13.09
CA ARG A 104 0.64 -13.97 14.29
C ARG A 104 0.69 -15.15 15.23
N GLY A 105 1.86 -15.45 15.79
CA GLY A 105 1.96 -16.38 16.90
C GLY A 105 1.19 -15.85 18.12
N PHE A 106 0.48 -16.71 18.83
CA PHE A 106 0.08 -16.38 20.18
C PHE A 106 1.38 -16.28 21.01
N GLY A 107 1.62 -15.13 21.60
CA GLY A 107 2.68 -15.00 22.60
C GLY A 107 2.44 -16.02 23.70
N PRO A 108 3.46 -16.42 24.48
CA PRO A 108 3.26 -17.27 25.63
C PRO A 108 2.26 -16.57 26.54
N THR A 109 1.00 -17.03 26.52
CA THR A 109 0.04 -16.66 27.54
C THR A 109 0.62 -17.20 28.84
N GLY A 110 1.08 -16.29 29.71
CA GLY A 110 1.85 -16.59 30.90
C GLY A 110 1.08 -17.34 32.02
N GLN A 111 0.26 -18.30 31.66
CA GLN A 111 -0.26 -19.31 32.57
C GLN A 111 0.31 -20.66 32.15
N PRO A 112 1.09 -21.32 33.03
CA PRO A 112 1.49 -22.69 32.80
C PRO A 112 0.22 -23.55 32.76
N SER A 113 -0.14 -24.05 31.59
CA SER A 113 -1.17 -25.06 31.45
C SER A 113 -0.72 -26.33 32.16
N VAL A 114 -1.57 -26.87 33.02
CA VAL A 114 -1.30 -28.09 33.81
C VAL A 114 -1.40 -29.34 32.91
N ASN A 115 -1.92 -29.21 31.70
CA ASN A 115 -2.11 -30.30 30.75
C ASN A 115 -1.09 -30.21 29.61
N ARG A 116 -0.33 -31.26 29.37
CA ARG A 116 0.59 -31.38 28.22
C ARG A 116 -0.06 -31.21 26.85
N GLU A 117 -1.38 -31.38 26.76
CA GLU A 117 -2.14 -31.23 25.52
C GLU A 117 -2.43 -29.75 25.14
N ASP A 118 -2.39 -28.84 26.12
CA ASP A 118 -2.67 -27.42 25.89
C ASP A 118 -1.44 -26.61 25.49
N THR A 119 -0.28 -27.24 25.34
CA THR A 119 0.98 -26.59 24.90
C THR A 119 1.13 -26.48 23.39
N ARG A 120 0.10 -26.74 22.60
CA ARG A 120 0.16 -26.49 21.17
C ARG A 120 0.24 -24.99 20.93
N ALA A 121 1.38 -24.57 20.39
CA ALA A 121 1.54 -23.19 19.96
C ALA A 121 0.52 -22.92 18.85
N GLY A 122 -0.51 -22.16 19.13
CA GLY A 122 -1.49 -21.70 18.15
C GLY A 122 -1.03 -20.42 17.45
N VAL A 123 -1.61 -20.14 16.31
CA VAL A 123 -1.47 -18.86 15.61
C VAL A 123 -2.84 -18.22 15.41
N SER A 124 -2.88 -16.90 15.54
CA SER A 124 -4.01 -16.08 15.13
C SER A 124 -3.90 -15.83 13.63
N VAL A 125 -4.98 -16.10 12.94
CA VAL A 125 -5.15 -15.87 11.50
C VAL A 125 -6.17 -14.77 11.32
N ARG A 126 -5.80 -13.67 10.68
CA ARG A 126 -6.69 -12.56 10.40
C ARG A 126 -6.70 -12.24 8.91
N SER A 127 -7.88 -12.11 8.34
CA SER A 127 -8.06 -11.68 6.95
C SER A 127 -8.93 -10.44 6.87
N PHE A 128 -8.43 -9.38 6.26
CA PHE A 128 -9.19 -8.19 5.92
C PHE A 128 -9.40 -8.14 4.40
N SER A 129 -10.64 -8.02 3.98
CA SER A 129 -11.00 -7.81 2.58
C SER A 129 -11.72 -6.49 2.45
N ALA A 130 -11.27 -5.62 1.55
CA ALA A 130 -11.93 -4.35 1.29
C ALA A 130 -12.11 -4.10 -0.21
N SER A 131 -13.22 -3.43 -0.54
CA SER A 131 -13.45 -2.79 -1.84
C SER A 131 -13.47 -1.29 -1.61
N GLU A 132 -12.64 -0.56 -2.35
CA GLU A 132 -12.50 0.88 -2.28
C GLU A 132 -12.90 1.50 -3.61
N LEU A 133 -13.92 2.35 -3.61
CA LEU A 133 -14.37 3.15 -4.73
C LEU A 133 -13.88 4.59 -4.51
N GLY A 134 -13.13 5.14 -5.45
CA GLY A 134 -12.55 6.47 -5.36
C GLY A 134 -13.01 7.39 -6.49
N LEU A 135 -13.35 8.62 -6.12
CA LEU A 135 -13.54 9.74 -7.05
C LEU A 135 -12.49 10.79 -6.76
N THR A 136 -11.65 11.06 -7.75
CA THR A 136 -10.54 12.00 -7.64
C THR A 136 -10.86 13.27 -8.40
N VAL A 137 -10.56 14.42 -7.80
CA VAL A 137 -10.56 15.71 -8.46
C VAL A 137 -9.18 16.35 -8.33
N VAL A 138 -8.76 17.05 -9.39
CA VAL A 138 -7.47 17.75 -9.40
C VAL A 138 -7.65 19.18 -9.89
N GLN A 139 -6.89 20.08 -9.28
CA GLN A 139 -6.90 21.51 -9.60
C GLN A 139 -5.46 22.02 -9.72
N SER A 140 -5.17 22.72 -10.80
CA SER A 140 -3.95 23.52 -10.90
C SER A 140 -4.15 24.83 -10.13
N ILE A 141 -3.37 25.03 -9.09
CA ILE A 141 -3.45 26.21 -8.20
C ILE A 141 -2.63 27.34 -8.79
N LEU A 142 -1.41 27.02 -9.24
CA LEU A 142 -0.47 27.92 -9.89
C LEU A 142 0.23 27.18 -11.03
N PRO A 143 0.89 27.88 -11.97
CA PRO A 143 1.72 27.23 -12.98
C PRO A 143 2.75 26.29 -12.32
N GLY A 144 2.64 24.99 -12.64
CA GLY A 144 3.50 23.95 -12.08
C GLY A 144 3.13 23.47 -10.66
N ILE A 145 2.08 24.03 -10.02
CA ILE A 145 1.63 23.56 -8.69
C ILE A 145 0.19 23.06 -8.79
N HIS A 146 0.00 21.81 -8.41
CA HIS A 146 -1.26 21.10 -8.52
C HIS A 146 -1.65 20.50 -7.17
N ALA A 147 -2.95 20.56 -6.84
CA ALA A 147 -3.54 19.86 -5.71
C ALA A 147 -4.58 18.86 -6.22
N GLY A 148 -4.73 17.77 -5.50
CA GLY A 148 -5.73 16.77 -5.80
C GLY A 148 -6.30 16.16 -4.53
N ALA A 149 -7.53 15.69 -4.63
CA ALA A 149 -8.20 14.97 -3.56
C ALA A 149 -8.97 13.77 -4.11
N THR A 150 -8.98 12.67 -3.37
CA THR A 150 -9.79 11.49 -3.68
C THR A 150 -10.77 11.23 -2.55
N LEU A 151 -12.07 11.36 -2.83
CA LEU A 151 -13.11 10.88 -1.93
C LEU A 151 -13.25 9.37 -2.11
N LYS A 152 -13.20 8.62 -1.00
CA LYS A 152 -13.24 7.16 -1.00
C LYS A 152 -14.46 6.64 -0.25
N TYR A 153 -15.09 5.62 -0.84
CA TYR A 153 -16.04 4.76 -0.15
C TYR A 153 -15.39 3.38 0.01
N VAL A 154 -15.12 3.01 1.25
CA VAL A 154 -14.43 1.76 1.60
C VAL A 154 -15.42 0.82 2.26
N ARG A 155 -15.63 -0.35 1.68
CA ARG A 155 -16.42 -1.44 2.26
C ARG A 155 -15.47 -2.57 2.64
N GLY A 156 -15.32 -2.79 3.95
CA GLY A 156 -14.38 -3.75 4.52
C GLY A 156 -15.05 -4.83 5.33
N THR A 157 -14.44 -6.02 5.36
CA THR A 157 -14.83 -7.15 6.20
C THR A 157 -13.60 -7.73 6.85
N VAL A 158 -13.62 -7.87 8.18
CA VAL A 158 -12.57 -8.53 8.96
C VAL A 158 -13.02 -9.93 9.32
N ARG A 159 -12.12 -10.91 9.13
CA ARG A 159 -12.33 -12.31 9.53
C ARG A 159 -11.20 -12.73 10.42
N ASN A 160 -11.51 -13.43 11.49
CA ASN A 160 -10.54 -13.95 12.43
C ASN A 160 -10.70 -15.47 12.54
N GLY A 161 -9.58 -16.17 12.68
CA GLY A 161 -9.51 -17.60 12.91
C GLY A 161 -8.28 -17.95 13.73
N ALA A 162 -8.16 -19.23 14.05
CA ALA A 162 -6.98 -19.79 14.68
C ALA A 162 -6.55 -21.04 13.93
N ASP A 163 -5.24 -21.31 13.91
CA ASP A 163 -4.65 -22.48 13.24
C ASP A 163 -3.44 -22.98 14.04
N ASP A 164 -2.88 -24.11 13.63
CA ASP A 164 -1.72 -24.73 14.29
C ASP A 164 -0.42 -24.06 13.83
N ALA A 165 0.40 -23.62 14.78
CA ALA A 165 1.70 -22.99 14.51
C ALA A 165 2.72 -23.91 13.85
N LEU A 166 2.49 -25.21 13.83
CA LEU A 166 3.38 -26.18 13.18
C LEU A 166 3.25 -26.19 11.64
N ARG A 167 2.18 -25.58 11.11
CA ARG A 167 1.99 -25.48 9.66
C ARG A 167 2.94 -24.43 9.06
N PRO A 168 3.43 -24.67 7.82
CA PRO A 168 4.24 -23.67 7.11
C PRO A 168 3.51 -22.34 6.95
N PRO A 169 4.21 -21.18 7.03
CA PRO A 169 3.57 -19.86 6.89
C PRO A 169 2.75 -19.68 5.61
N GLY A 170 3.16 -20.34 4.50
CA GLY A 170 2.41 -20.29 3.24
C GLY A 170 1.03 -20.94 3.34
N GLU A 171 0.92 -22.10 3.99
CA GLU A 171 -0.34 -22.80 4.21
C GLU A 171 -1.26 -22.04 5.18
N LEU A 172 -0.67 -21.43 6.22
CA LEU A 172 -1.41 -20.57 7.15
C LEU A 172 -2.00 -19.34 6.44
N LEU A 173 -1.27 -18.75 5.50
CA LEU A 173 -1.78 -17.65 4.68
C LEU A 173 -2.92 -18.11 3.76
N ASP A 174 -2.83 -19.32 3.21
CA ASP A 174 -3.89 -19.91 2.39
C ASP A 174 -5.15 -20.20 3.22
N SER A 175 -5.00 -20.72 4.45
CA SER A 175 -6.13 -20.93 5.37
C SER A 175 -6.79 -19.60 5.76
N GLY A 176 -6.01 -18.55 5.98
CA GLY A 176 -6.52 -17.21 6.25
C GLY A 176 -7.30 -16.61 5.08
N GLU A 177 -6.92 -16.92 3.85
CA GLU A 177 -7.69 -16.50 2.68
C GLU A 177 -9.00 -17.28 2.51
N ALA A 178 -9.06 -18.50 3.03
CA ALA A 178 -10.26 -19.34 3.00
C ALA A 178 -11.26 -19.02 4.13
N LEU A 179 -10.92 -18.13 5.07
CA LEU A 179 -11.84 -17.73 6.14
C LEU A 179 -13.13 -17.12 5.55
N GLU A 180 -14.26 -17.61 6.03
CA GLU A 180 -15.61 -17.16 5.65
C GLU A 180 -16.28 -16.36 6.77
N GLY A 181 -17.41 -15.73 6.45
CA GLY A 181 -18.20 -14.93 7.40
C GLY A 181 -17.64 -13.52 7.59
N GLY A 182 -18.02 -12.90 8.71
CA GLY A 182 -17.71 -11.51 9.06
C GLY A 182 -18.67 -10.50 8.45
N ASP A 183 -18.97 -9.45 9.21
CA ASP A 183 -19.87 -8.39 8.79
C ASP A 183 -19.13 -7.36 7.94
N ALA A 184 -19.79 -6.91 6.88
CA ALA A 184 -19.24 -5.88 6.01
C ALA A 184 -19.60 -4.50 6.56
N GLU A 185 -18.61 -3.69 6.86
CA GLU A 185 -18.74 -2.31 7.29
C GLU A 185 -18.34 -1.35 6.20
N SER A 186 -19.00 -0.20 6.14
CA SER A 186 -18.72 0.84 5.15
C SER A 186 -18.23 2.11 5.83
N ARG A 187 -17.22 2.72 5.25
CA ARG A 187 -16.61 3.97 5.73
C ARG A 187 -16.34 4.92 4.56
N PHE A 188 -16.47 6.21 4.82
CA PHE A 188 -15.98 7.25 3.92
C PHE A 188 -14.61 7.74 4.39
N ASP A 189 -13.74 7.97 3.45
CA ASP A 189 -12.38 8.46 3.70
C ASP A 189 -11.95 9.45 2.61
N LEU A 190 -10.80 10.07 2.80
CA LEU A 190 -10.25 11.09 1.93
C LEU A 190 -8.74 10.92 1.80
N ASP A 191 -8.24 11.08 0.58
CA ASP A 191 -6.81 11.30 0.31
C ASP A 191 -6.62 12.71 -0.25
N ALA A 192 -5.50 13.34 0.09
CA ALA A 192 -5.12 14.65 -0.41
C ALA A 192 -3.67 14.63 -0.90
N GLY A 193 -3.39 15.32 -1.99
CA GLY A 193 -2.07 15.36 -2.58
C GLY A 193 -1.70 16.72 -3.13
N LEU A 194 -0.40 16.98 -3.19
CA LEU A 194 0.22 18.14 -3.80
C LEU A 194 1.37 17.70 -4.69
N ILE A 195 1.55 18.35 -5.84
CA ILE A 195 2.72 18.22 -6.71
C ILE A 195 3.16 19.60 -7.17
N GLY A 196 4.47 19.84 -7.05
CA GLY A 196 5.17 20.97 -7.69
C GLY A 196 6.08 20.44 -8.79
N ALA A 197 5.97 20.98 -10.01
CA ALA A 197 6.78 20.64 -11.18
C ALA A 197 7.53 21.88 -11.67
N PHE A 198 8.85 21.92 -11.48
CA PHE A 198 9.73 23.06 -11.77
C PHE A 198 10.82 22.63 -12.76
N GLY A 199 10.51 22.72 -14.04
CA GLY A 199 11.38 22.21 -15.09
C GLY A 199 11.62 20.70 -14.95
N PRO A 200 12.89 20.24 -14.78
CA PRO A 200 13.21 18.83 -14.59
C PRO A 200 12.89 18.31 -13.17
N VAL A 201 12.74 19.19 -12.18
CA VAL A 201 12.55 18.81 -10.78
C VAL A 201 11.07 18.73 -10.45
N ARG A 202 10.67 17.68 -9.74
CA ARG A 202 9.33 17.52 -9.18
C ARG A 202 9.44 17.23 -7.69
N ILE A 203 8.52 17.80 -6.93
CA ILE A 203 8.34 17.50 -5.51
C ILE A 203 6.87 17.14 -5.30
N GLY A 204 6.62 16.23 -4.38
CA GLY A 204 5.27 15.78 -4.09
C GLY A 204 5.05 15.52 -2.61
N ALA A 205 3.83 15.68 -2.16
CA ALA A 205 3.37 15.29 -0.85
C ALA A 205 2.00 14.65 -0.96
N VAL A 206 1.74 13.62 -0.17
CA VAL A 206 0.45 12.95 -0.10
C VAL A 206 0.11 12.62 1.34
N MET A 207 -1.16 12.79 1.68
CA MET A 207 -1.78 12.28 2.89
C MET A 207 -2.92 11.36 2.49
N ARG A 208 -2.81 10.08 2.86
CA ARG A 208 -3.81 9.05 2.58
C ARG A 208 -4.51 8.64 3.86
N ASN A 209 -5.74 8.15 3.72
CA ASN A 209 -6.58 7.71 4.83
C ASN A 209 -6.71 8.79 5.91
N VAL A 210 -7.10 10.01 5.51
CA VAL A 210 -7.17 11.19 6.39
C VAL A 210 -8.07 10.96 7.59
N ARG A 211 -9.15 10.17 7.42
CA ARG A 211 -10.11 9.84 8.47
C ARG A 211 -9.78 8.58 9.25
N GLU A 212 -8.72 7.86 8.87
CA GLU A 212 -8.26 6.62 9.53
C GLU A 212 -9.40 5.60 9.71
N PRO A 213 -10.04 5.14 8.61
CA PRO A 213 -11.22 4.29 8.73
C PRO A 213 -10.93 3.00 9.50
N GLU A 214 -11.80 2.70 10.46
CA GLU A 214 -11.74 1.56 11.36
C GLU A 214 -12.83 0.54 11.03
N PHE A 215 -12.50 -0.74 11.18
CA PHE A 215 -13.38 -1.88 10.93
C PHE A 215 -13.32 -2.85 12.10
N ALA A 216 -14.42 -3.57 12.34
CA ALA A 216 -14.59 -4.53 13.41
C ALA A 216 -14.27 -3.92 14.79
N GLY A 217 -14.85 -2.74 15.09
CA GLY A 217 -14.65 -2.07 16.37
C GLY A 217 -13.20 -1.63 16.63
N GLY A 218 -12.43 -1.28 15.60
CA GLY A 218 -11.03 -0.86 15.71
C GLY A 218 -10.01 -2.00 15.63
N ALA A 219 -10.46 -3.25 15.47
CA ALA A 219 -9.55 -4.39 15.30
C ALA A 219 -8.70 -4.29 14.02
N PHE A 220 -9.16 -3.55 13.03
CA PHE A 220 -8.44 -3.25 11.81
C PHE A 220 -8.59 -1.77 11.46
N THR A 221 -7.48 -1.07 11.31
CA THR A 221 -7.45 0.35 10.97
C THR A 221 -6.59 0.58 9.74
N LEU A 222 -7.07 1.40 8.80
CA LEU A 222 -6.25 1.96 7.73
C LEU A 222 -5.65 3.28 8.24
N PRO A 223 -4.37 3.31 8.61
CA PRO A 223 -3.78 4.47 9.27
C PRO A 223 -3.61 5.62 8.29
N ARG A 224 -3.67 6.84 8.80
CA ARG A 224 -3.30 8.03 8.04
C ARG A 224 -1.83 7.96 7.65
N GLN A 225 -1.56 7.90 6.36
CA GLN A 225 -0.21 7.87 5.81
C GLN A 225 0.16 9.23 5.25
N THR A 226 1.34 9.71 5.62
CA THR A 226 1.91 10.95 5.05
C THR A 226 3.27 10.63 4.47
N ARG A 227 3.41 10.89 3.17
CA ARG A 227 4.65 10.65 2.44
C ARG A 227 5.02 11.85 1.60
N VAL A 228 6.31 12.12 1.50
CA VAL A 228 6.87 13.15 0.63
C VAL A 228 7.80 12.52 -0.37
N GLY A 229 7.93 13.13 -1.54
CA GLY A 229 8.78 12.62 -2.60
C GLY A 229 9.42 13.74 -3.41
N ALA A 230 10.54 13.41 -4.04
CA ALA A 230 11.22 14.25 -5.00
C ALA A 230 11.66 13.42 -6.20
N ALA A 231 11.70 14.03 -7.37
CA ALA A 231 12.13 13.38 -8.60
C ALA A 231 12.84 14.35 -9.55
N ILE A 232 13.68 13.77 -10.41
CA ILE A 232 14.34 14.47 -11.52
C ILE A 232 13.99 13.74 -12.82
N ASP A 233 13.46 14.50 -13.77
CA ASP A 233 13.18 14.10 -15.14
C ASP A 233 14.38 14.52 -16.01
N VAL A 234 15.27 13.58 -16.28
CA VAL A 234 16.53 13.84 -17.00
C VAL A 234 16.28 14.23 -18.46
N GLU A 235 15.18 13.75 -19.09
CA GLU A 235 14.78 14.13 -20.44
C GLU A 235 14.48 15.64 -20.51
N LYS A 236 13.81 16.20 -19.49
CA LYS A 236 13.55 17.63 -19.41
C LYS A 236 14.78 18.48 -19.12
N ALA A 237 15.85 17.87 -18.61
CA ALA A 237 17.15 18.51 -18.45
C ALA A 237 18.03 18.39 -19.71
N GLY A 238 17.51 17.86 -20.82
CA GLY A 238 18.23 17.67 -22.08
C GLY A 238 18.97 16.33 -22.20
N GLY A 239 18.73 15.40 -21.28
CA GLY A 239 19.33 14.08 -21.29
C GLY A 239 18.42 12.99 -21.89
N THR A 240 18.65 11.75 -21.47
CA THR A 240 17.88 10.58 -21.90
C THR A 240 16.51 10.53 -21.20
N PRO A 241 15.50 9.77 -21.72
CA PRO A 241 14.20 9.59 -21.07
C PRO A 241 14.30 8.72 -19.80
N LEU A 242 14.92 9.28 -18.77
CA LEU A 242 15.18 8.70 -17.45
C LEU A 242 14.55 9.57 -16.37
N ILE A 243 13.83 8.94 -15.46
CA ILE A 243 13.32 9.56 -14.25
C ILE A 243 13.98 8.89 -13.05
N LEU A 244 14.48 9.70 -12.11
CA LEU A 244 14.98 9.27 -10.81
C LEU A 244 14.03 9.82 -9.74
N ALA A 245 13.62 8.99 -8.77
CA ALA A 245 12.71 9.40 -7.73
C ALA A 245 13.13 8.86 -6.36
N VAL A 246 12.80 9.62 -5.31
CA VAL A 246 12.97 9.22 -3.92
C VAL A 246 11.74 9.66 -3.12
N ASP A 247 11.23 8.76 -2.27
CA ASP A 247 10.11 9.02 -1.38
C ASP A 247 10.47 8.66 0.06
N ALA A 248 9.85 9.32 1.02
CA ALA A 248 10.02 9.02 2.43
C ALA A 248 8.70 9.15 3.21
N ASP A 249 8.44 8.20 4.10
CA ASP A 249 7.40 8.32 5.11
C ASP A 249 7.78 9.40 6.11
N VAL A 250 6.85 10.32 6.40
CA VAL A 250 7.10 11.44 7.32
C VAL A 250 7.12 10.98 8.76
N ARG A 251 6.34 9.95 9.10
CA ARG A 251 6.24 9.41 10.47
C ARG A 251 6.39 7.89 10.51
N THR A 252 6.60 7.36 11.70
CA THR A 252 6.57 5.91 11.97
C THR A 252 5.13 5.44 12.12
N TYR A 253 4.85 4.26 11.59
CA TYR A 253 3.57 3.56 11.67
C TYR A 253 3.76 2.25 12.43
N ALA A 254 2.99 2.03 13.49
CA ALA A 254 2.92 0.74 14.15
C ALA A 254 2.05 -0.20 13.31
N THR A 255 2.65 -1.25 12.75
CA THR A 255 1.94 -2.24 11.93
C THR A 255 1.88 -3.60 12.62
N GLY A 256 1.04 -4.49 12.11
CA GLY A 256 0.94 -5.85 12.64
C GLY A 256 2.21 -6.70 12.54
N THR A 257 3.14 -6.30 11.68
CA THR A 257 4.45 -6.95 11.51
C THR A 257 5.60 -6.16 12.13
N GLY A 258 5.29 -5.09 12.87
CA GLY A 258 6.26 -4.22 13.56
C GLY A 258 6.20 -2.77 13.07
N ASP A 259 7.04 -1.94 13.65
CA ASP A 259 7.14 -0.53 13.28
C ASP A 259 7.68 -0.34 11.86
N ARG A 260 7.08 0.61 11.15
CA ARG A 260 7.40 0.90 9.75
C ARG A 260 7.60 2.38 9.50
N ARG A 261 8.72 2.73 8.87
CA ARG A 261 9.03 4.03 8.29
C ARG A 261 9.93 3.84 7.08
N VAL A 262 9.37 3.91 5.89
CA VAL A 262 10.04 3.53 4.65
C VAL A 262 10.65 4.73 3.97
N ILE A 263 11.87 4.53 3.43
CA ILE A 263 12.46 5.33 2.37
C ILE A 263 12.51 4.45 1.13
N ALA A 264 12.05 4.97 0.00
CA ALA A 264 12.06 4.31 -1.29
C ALA A 264 12.87 5.13 -2.29
N ALA A 265 13.60 4.45 -3.17
CA ALA A 265 14.28 5.07 -4.30
C ALA A 265 14.00 4.25 -5.57
N GLY A 266 13.83 4.93 -6.70
CA GLY A 266 13.49 4.27 -7.94
C GLY A 266 13.99 5.02 -9.17
N ALA A 267 14.14 4.29 -10.25
CA ALA A 267 14.48 4.80 -11.57
C ALA A 267 13.56 4.18 -12.62
N GLU A 268 13.18 4.98 -13.60
CA GLU A 268 12.43 4.55 -14.78
C GLU A 268 13.12 5.06 -16.04
N GLN A 269 13.41 4.16 -16.97
CA GLN A 269 13.98 4.50 -18.28
C GLN A 269 13.08 4.00 -19.39
N TRP A 270 12.78 4.87 -20.36
CA TRP A 270 12.08 4.52 -21.56
C TRP A 270 13.03 4.39 -22.75
N LEU A 271 12.84 3.35 -23.55
CA LEU A 271 13.64 2.99 -24.70
C LEU A 271 12.76 2.90 -25.95
N PHE A 272 13.41 2.91 -27.13
CA PHE A 272 12.75 2.71 -28.42
C PHE A 272 11.52 3.60 -28.65
N LYS A 273 11.69 4.92 -28.47
CA LYS A 273 10.61 5.91 -28.61
C LYS A 273 9.42 5.61 -27.68
N LYS A 274 9.72 5.29 -26.43
CA LYS A 274 8.75 4.96 -25.36
C LYS A 274 7.92 3.69 -25.63
N ARG A 275 8.48 2.73 -26.39
CA ARG A 275 7.85 1.41 -26.57
C ARG A 275 8.24 0.40 -25.50
N PHE A 276 9.39 0.56 -24.90
CA PHE A 276 9.84 -0.33 -23.84
C PHE A 276 10.30 0.49 -22.63
N GLY A 277 9.65 0.26 -21.50
CA GLY A 277 10.00 0.86 -20.21
C GLY A 277 10.65 -0.17 -19.30
N ILE A 278 11.78 0.19 -18.68
CA ILE A 278 12.42 -0.60 -17.62
C ILE A 278 12.45 0.22 -16.34
N ARG A 279 12.30 -0.45 -15.22
CA ARG A 279 12.27 0.16 -13.89
C ARG A 279 13.06 -0.66 -12.91
N GLY A 280 13.71 0.04 -11.99
CA GLY A 280 14.36 -0.56 -10.84
C GLY A 280 14.14 0.30 -9.62
N GLY A 281 14.07 -0.32 -8.46
CA GLY A 281 13.92 0.41 -7.21
C GLY A 281 14.35 -0.39 -6.00
N ALA A 282 14.42 0.32 -4.89
CA ALA A 282 14.69 -0.27 -3.59
C ALA A 282 13.89 0.48 -2.51
N ARG A 283 13.49 -0.24 -1.48
CA ARG A 283 12.86 0.33 -0.29
C ARG A 283 13.52 -0.19 0.97
N PHE A 284 13.60 0.67 1.96
CA PHE A 284 14.24 0.40 3.23
C PHE A 284 13.31 0.80 4.36
N ASN A 285 12.97 -0.13 5.24
CA ASN A 285 12.36 0.20 6.52
C ASN A 285 13.46 0.64 7.50
N ARG A 286 13.33 1.86 8.06
CA ARG A 286 14.36 2.45 8.94
C ARG A 286 14.14 2.19 10.43
N VAL A 287 13.01 1.61 10.80
CA VAL A 287 12.60 1.35 12.19
C VAL A 287 12.16 -0.09 12.35
N GLY A 288 12.13 -0.61 13.57
CA GLY A 288 11.76 -1.99 13.84
C GLY A 288 12.66 -2.99 13.12
N ALA A 289 12.07 -4.00 12.48
CA ALA A 289 12.80 -4.90 11.61
C ALA A 289 13.28 -4.11 10.38
N GLN A 290 14.58 -3.87 10.27
CA GLN A 290 15.20 -3.10 9.16
C GLN A 290 15.18 -3.90 7.86
N GLU A 291 13.99 -4.07 7.31
CA GLU A 291 13.76 -4.80 6.08
C GLU A 291 14.18 -3.99 4.85
N ARG A 292 14.73 -4.71 3.88
CA ARG A 292 15.11 -4.15 2.58
C ARG A 292 14.45 -4.96 1.49
N ALA A 293 13.92 -4.28 0.48
CA ALA A 293 13.41 -4.93 -0.71
C ALA A 293 13.92 -4.23 -1.96
N THR A 294 14.25 -5.00 -2.97
CA THR A 294 14.56 -4.54 -4.32
C THR A 294 13.43 -4.88 -5.26
N THR A 295 13.24 -4.05 -6.27
CA THR A 295 12.17 -4.21 -7.24
C THR A 295 12.69 -4.04 -8.65
N ALA A 296 12.05 -4.72 -9.57
CA ALA A 296 12.25 -4.55 -11.00
C ALA A 296 10.89 -4.51 -11.70
N GLY A 297 10.78 -3.75 -12.78
CA GLY A 297 9.54 -3.65 -13.55
C GLY A 297 9.81 -3.39 -15.03
N ALA A 298 8.85 -3.75 -15.85
CA ALA A 298 8.90 -3.48 -17.28
C ALA A 298 7.53 -3.10 -17.82
N SER A 299 7.52 -2.33 -18.91
CA SER A 299 6.36 -2.05 -19.76
C SER A 299 6.68 -2.32 -21.20
N LEU A 300 5.75 -2.94 -21.91
CA LEU A 300 5.82 -3.16 -23.34
C LEU A 300 4.65 -2.48 -24.04
N GLY A 301 4.95 -1.49 -24.88
CA GLY A 301 3.98 -0.85 -25.78
C GLY A 301 3.66 -1.73 -26.97
N LEU A 302 2.44 -2.25 -27.06
CA LEU A 302 1.95 -3.08 -28.16
C LEU A 302 1.50 -2.23 -29.36
N ARG A 303 0.78 -1.14 -29.06
CA ARG A 303 0.34 -0.11 -30.03
C ARG A 303 0.47 1.25 -29.37
N ASN A 304 0.20 2.32 -30.13
CA ASN A 304 0.17 3.66 -29.57
C ASN A 304 -0.82 3.69 -28.40
N GLY A 305 -0.31 4.00 -27.21
CA GLY A 305 -1.09 4.12 -25.99
C GLY A 305 -1.44 2.82 -25.26
N LEU A 306 -1.28 1.62 -25.83
CA LEU A 306 -1.56 0.33 -25.16
C LEU A 306 -0.28 -0.31 -24.63
N PHE A 307 -0.21 -0.57 -23.34
CA PHE A 307 0.94 -1.17 -22.65
C PHE A 307 0.53 -2.38 -21.83
N ILE A 308 1.40 -3.40 -21.83
CA ILE A 308 1.41 -4.46 -20.81
C ILE A 308 2.53 -4.13 -19.83
N GLU A 309 2.23 -4.22 -18.55
CA GLU A 309 3.14 -3.84 -17.48
C GLU A 309 3.28 -4.95 -16.45
N GLY A 310 4.48 -5.13 -15.92
CA GLY A 310 4.72 -6.06 -14.85
C GLY A 310 5.81 -5.60 -13.92
N HIS A 311 5.82 -6.15 -12.70
CA HIS A 311 6.90 -5.94 -11.73
C HIS A 311 7.14 -7.20 -10.90
N ALA A 312 8.31 -7.25 -10.29
CA ALA A 312 8.70 -8.23 -9.28
C ALA A 312 9.36 -7.53 -8.09
N VAL A 313 9.15 -8.08 -6.90
CA VAL A 313 9.70 -7.61 -5.63
C VAL A 313 10.46 -8.73 -4.95
N ARG A 314 11.62 -8.43 -4.39
CA ARG A 314 12.41 -9.37 -3.60
C ARG A 314 13.02 -8.69 -2.39
N GLY A 315 12.68 -9.17 -1.20
CA GLY A 315 13.30 -8.74 0.05
C GLY A 315 14.69 -9.34 0.29
N GLY A 316 15.51 -8.67 1.07
CA GLY A 316 16.88 -9.08 1.40
C GLY A 316 16.98 -10.34 2.28
N SER A 317 16.05 -10.55 3.17
CA SER A 317 15.84 -11.81 3.86
C SER A 317 14.84 -12.60 3.03
N ALA A 318 15.02 -13.64 2.38
CA ALA A 318 14.08 -14.41 1.52
C ALA A 318 12.55 -14.35 1.89
N ALA A 319 12.18 -13.41 2.74
CA ALA A 319 10.91 -13.19 3.39
C ALA A 319 9.91 -12.47 2.49
N GLU A 320 10.30 -11.36 1.86
CA GLU A 320 9.39 -10.60 1.00
C GLU A 320 9.55 -11.02 -0.46
N ARG A 321 8.45 -11.46 -1.07
CA ARG A 321 8.36 -11.76 -2.50
C ARG A 321 7.04 -11.24 -3.04
N GLY A 322 7.09 -10.62 -4.21
CA GLY A 322 5.88 -10.11 -4.84
C GLY A 322 6.03 -10.03 -6.35
N TRP A 323 4.89 -9.98 -7.01
CA TRP A 323 4.79 -9.76 -8.44
C TRP A 323 3.45 -9.10 -8.78
N GLY A 324 3.39 -8.49 -9.91
CA GLY A 324 2.15 -7.96 -10.45
C GLY A 324 2.19 -7.87 -11.97
N LEU A 325 1.00 -7.92 -12.55
CA LEU A 325 0.75 -7.78 -13.97
C LEU A 325 -0.44 -6.85 -14.20
N GLY A 326 -0.43 -6.15 -15.32
CA GLY A 326 -1.53 -5.28 -15.69
C GLY A 326 -1.43 -4.79 -17.13
N ALA A 327 -2.47 -4.10 -17.53
CA ALA A 327 -2.53 -3.40 -18.81
C ALA A 327 -2.88 -1.93 -18.58
N ARG A 328 -2.34 -1.06 -19.43
CA ARG A 328 -2.60 0.38 -19.40
C ARG A 328 -2.89 0.88 -20.80
N VAL A 329 -3.89 1.75 -20.90
CA VAL A 329 -4.21 2.50 -22.13
C VAL A 329 -4.08 3.98 -21.81
N SER A 330 -3.34 4.70 -22.64
CA SER A 330 -2.99 6.11 -22.42
C SER A 330 -3.14 6.89 -23.73
N PHE A 331 -3.84 8.02 -23.69
CA PHE A 331 -4.16 8.88 -24.85
C PHE A 331 -3.70 10.31 -24.65
#